data_2302873c783e5222a642f3947da7ee81
#
_entry.id   2302873c783e5222a642f3947da7ee81
#
_cell.length_a   1.000
_cell.length_b   1.000
_cell.length_c   1.000
_cell.angle_alpha   90.00
_cell.angle_beta   90.00
_cell.angle_gamma   90.00
#
_symmetry.space_group_name_H-M   'P 1'
#
loop_
_entity.id
_entity.type
_entity.pdbx_description
1 polymer ?
#
loop_
_entity_poly.entity_id
_entity_poly.type
_entity_poly.pdbx_seq_one_letter_code
_entity_poly.pdbx_strand_id
1 'polypeptide(L)'
;MLVDNLEALTEQVAAANKGSRSLTIVGGGTKMFLGNPPLENAEEISVRRHCGIVDYHPEELVIRARAGTPIAELKQVLDKEGQILAFDPPDHGGSATLGGVVATGLSGSRRPYGGAVKDFVLGVGMILHDGAYCEFGGQVMKNVAGYDVSRLVCGSFGTLGILADVSLKVLPKPETEITLVFEVSLAEAKKQLEALTRQVSPLSASCFVDGSLKIRLSGGQVSVQSSKSVLGGEEISSDYWNLLDTHSIEPFLGSDEVWRLSTFSEEPFDDDEFAVCDWAFAQRWLINPASNPREGYQGAGHWTRFKGGNHSIDCEAFEPLSSVELALHKRIKKVFDPNGLFNPQRLYRDL
;
A
#
# COMPACT_ATOMS: atom_id res chain seq x y z
N MET A 1 10.01 21.08 5.10
CA MET A 1 9.53 22.29 5.82
C MET A 1 8.18 21.96 6.46
N LEU A 2 7.98 22.27 7.75
CA LEU A 2 6.69 22.04 8.43
C LEU A 2 5.69 23.12 8.02
N VAL A 3 4.60 22.74 7.36
CA VAL A 3 3.53 23.65 6.94
C VAL A 3 2.21 23.18 7.54
N ASP A 4 1.59 24.01 8.37
CA ASP A 4 0.28 23.75 8.95
C ASP A 4 -0.81 24.34 8.09
N ASN A 5 -1.71 23.48 7.62
CA ASN A 5 -2.90 23.87 6.87
C ASN A 5 -4.18 23.25 7.47
N LEU A 6 -4.12 22.83 8.75
CA LEU A 6 -5.21 22.09 9.39
C LEU A 6 -6.49 22.93 9.45
N GLU A 7 -6.39 24.18 9.89
CA GLU A 7 -7.54 25.10 10.00
C GLU A 7 -8.26 25.27 8.66
N ALA A 8 -7.51 25.54 7.59
CA ALA A 8 -8.11 25.68 6.26
C ALA A 8 -8.78 24.39 5.77
N LEU A 9 -8.22 23.21 6.07
CA LEU A 9 -8.82 21.93 5.71
C LEU A 9 -10.11 21.68 6.50
N THR A 10 -10.14 21.96 7.82
CA THR A 10 -11.33 21.80 8.66
C THR A 10 -12.45 22.73 8.22
N GLU A 11 -12.15 23.99 7.90
CA GLU A 11 -13.11 24.96 7.35
C GLU A 11 -13.68 24.51 6.01
N GLN A 12 -12.84 24.00 5.08
CA GLN A 12 -13.30 23.50 3.78
C GLN A 12 -14.25 22.30 3.95
N VAL A 13 -13.92 21.36 4.84
CA VAL A 13 -14.78 20.20 5.14
C VAL A 13 -16.11 20.66 5.73
N ALA A 14 -16.10 21.54 6.71
CA ALA A 14 -17.33 22.06 7.34
C ALA A 14 -18.21 22.80 6.31
N ALA A 15 -17.61 23.60 5.43
CA ALA A 15 -18.32 24.29 4.37
C ALA A 15 -18.92 23.33 3.32
N ALA A 16 -18.17 22.29 2.91
CA ALA A 16 -18.67 21.28 1.98
C ALA A 16 -19.82 20.47 2.60
N ASN A 17 -19.70 20.07 3.86
CA ASN A 17 -20.76 19.37 4.58
C ASN A 17 -22.05 20.21 4.69
N LYS A 18 -21.93 21.49 5.05
CA LYS A 18 -23.07 22.43 5.12
C LYS A 18 -23.72 22.62 3.73
N GLY A 19 -22.92 22.61 2.68
CA GLY A 19 -23.38 22.73 1.29
C GLY A 19 -23.80 21.42 0.65
N SER A 20 -23.75 20.29 1.35
CA SER A 20 -24.01 18.93 0.81
C SER A 20 -23.21 18.64 -0.45
N ARG A 21 -21.92 19.04 -0.50
CA ARG A 21 -21.01 18.87 -1.64
C ARG A 21 -20.04 17.74 -1.36
N SER A 22 -19.95 16.77 -2.27
CA SER A 22 -18.98 15.69 -2.17
C SER A 22 -17.55 16.18 -2.39
N LEU A 23 -16.59 15.57 -1.71
CA LEU A 23 -15.16 15.88 -1.77
C LEU A 23 -14.35 14.75 -2.39
N THR A 24 -13.45 15.09 -3.30
CA THR A 24 -12.36 14.22 -3.75
C THR A 24 -11.09 14.61 -3.02
N ILE A 25 -10.59 13.73 -2.15
CA ILE A 25 -9.39 13.96 -1.35
C ILE A 25 -8.15 13.61 -2.15
N VAL A 26 -7.23 14.57 -2.32
CA VAL A 26 -6.01 14.41 -3.10
C VAL A 26 -4.77 14.74 -2.27
N GLY A 27 -3.82 13.78 -2.21
CA GLY A 27 -2.46 14.01 -1.72
C GLY A 27 -1.52 14.30 -2.91
N GLY A 28 -0.58 13.39 -3.18
CA GLY A 28 0.31 13.49 -4.35
C GLY A 28 -0.35 13.16 -5.70
N GLY A 29 -1.57 12.63 -5.72
CA GLY A 29 -2.28 12.22 -6.95
C GLY A 29 -1.75 10.95 -7.62
N THR A 30 -0.68 10.34 -7.09
CA THR A 30 0.06 9.24 -7.72
C THR A 30 -0.68 7.91 -7.79
N LYS A 31 -1.79 7.77 -7.08
CA LYS A 31 -2.58 6.53 -6.97
C LYS A 31 -4.05 6.73 -7.36
N MET A 32 -4.35 7.76 -8.16
CA MET A 32 -5.71 8.03 -8.65
C MET A 32 -6.24 6.94 -9.59
N PHE A 33 -5.33 6.19 -10.23
CA PHE A 33 -5.64 5.06 -11.09
C PHE A 33 -6.23 3.85 -10.33
N LEU A 34 -6.00 3.76 -9.01
CA LEU A 34 -6.47 2.65 -8.17
C LEU A 34 -7.84 3.01 -7.55
N GLY A 35 -8.72 2.01 -7.47
CA GLY A 35 -10.09 2.18 -7.01
C GLY A 35 -11.02 2.67 -8.12
N ASN A 36 -12.32 2.80 -7.82
CA ASN A 36 -13.28 3.33 -8.77
C ASN A 36 -12.96 4.82 -9.07
N PRO A 37 -13.29 5.35 -10.25
CA PRO A 37 -13.06 6.76 -10.57
C PRO A 37 -13.79 7.67 -9.58
N PRO A 38 -13.22 8.85 -9.25
CA PRO A 38 -13.92 9.84 -8.43
C PRO A 38 -15.16 10.36 -9.13
N LEU A 39 -16.13 10.86 -8.38
CA LEU A 39 -17.30 11.52 -8.96
C LEU A 39 -16.88 12.79 -9.71
N GLU A 40 -17.39 12.97 -10.93
CA GLU A 40 -17.05 14.11 -11.80
C GLU A 40 -17.37 15.48 -11.18
N ASN A 41 -18.41 15.57 -10.36
CA ASN A 41 -18.87 16.81 -9.73
C ASN A 41 -18.42 16.98 -8.29
N ALA A 42 -17.55 16.11 -7.77
CA ALA A 42 -16.97 16.26 -6.43
C ALA A 42 -15.91 17.38 -6.44
N GLU A 43 -15.92 18.20 -5.39
CA GLU A 43 -14.94 19.26 -5.19
C GLU A 43 -13.60 18.67 -4.74
N GLU A 44 -12.50 19.05 -5.35
CA GLU A 44 -11.18 18.60 -4.93
C GLU A 44 -10.75 19.30 -3.63
N ILE A 45 -10.32 18.51 -2.64
CA ILE A 45 -9.64 18.99 -1.45
C ILE A 45 -8.23 18.42 -1.38
N SER A 46 -7.22 19.29 -1.42
CA SER A 46 -5.82 18.88 -1.44
C SER A 46 -5.17 18.97 -0.06
N VAL A 47 -4.68 17.82 0.44
CA VAL A 47 -3.90 17.74 1.68
C VAL A 47 -2.41 18.01 1.47
N ARG A 48 -1.98 18.22 0.22
CA ARG A 48 -0.57 18.32 -0.15
C ARG A 48 0.20 19.42 0.59
N ARG A 49 -0.48 20.54 0.91
CA ARG A 49 0.13 21.66 1.63
C ARG A 49 0.22 21.43 3.14
N HIS A 50 -0.48 20.43 3.68
CA HIS A 50 -0.39 20.06 5.09
C HIS A 50 0.71 19.01 5.24
N CYS A 51 1.97 19.44 5.31
CA CYS A 51 3.14 18.59 5.21
C CYS A 51 4.24 18.93 6.23
N GLY A 52 5.18 18.02 6.39
CA GLY A 52 6.33 18.08 7.27
C GLY A 52 6.25 17.13 8.46
N ILE A 53 7.40 16.90 9.08
CA ILE A 53 7.53 16.03 10.26
C ILE A 53 7.10 16.82 11.49
N VAL A 54 6.15 16.27 12.25
CA VAL A 54 5.63 16.86 13.48
C VAL A 54 6.54 16.50 14.65
N ASP A 55 6.92 15.21 14.73
CA ASP A 55 7.73 14.68 15.83
C ASP A 55 8.49 13.43 15.36
N TYR A 56 9.71 13.22 15.90
CA TYR A 56 10.50 12.06 15.57
C TYR A 56 11.39 11.65 16.73
N HIS A 57 11.24 10.43 17.19
CA HIS A 57 11.98 9.81 18.29
C HIS A 57 12.73 8.57 17.78
N PRO A 58 13.95 8.74 17.24
CA PRO A 58 14.71 7.63 16.66
C PRO A 58 14.95 6.47 17.64
N GLU A 59 15.20 6.77 18.90
CA GLU A 59 15.42 5.77 19.96
C GLU A 59 14.17 4.94 20.29
N GLU A 60 12.97 5.50 20.06
CA GLU A 60 11.69 4.83 20.26
C GLU A 60 11.16 4.22 18.97
N LEU A 61 11.85 4.44 17.85
CA LEU A 61 11.45 3.97 16.52
C LEU A 61 10.06 4.48 16.10
N VAL A 62 9.76 5.75 16.40
CA VAL A 62 8.47 6.38 16.10
C VAL A 62 8.66 7.71 15.40
N ILE A 63 7.94 7.91 14.29
CA ILE A 63 7.85 9.18 13.58
C ILE A 63 6.40 9.59 13.40
N ARG A 64 6.08 10.87 13.66
CA ARG A 64 4.78 11.48 13.34
C ARG A 64 4.98 12.55 12.27
N ALA A 65 4.21 12.45 11.20
CA ALA A 65 4.26 13.42 10.10
C ALA A 65 2.86 13.73 9.57
N ARG A 66 2.71 14.90 8.97
CA ARG A 66 1.50 15.34 8.32
C ARG A 66 1.22 14.55 7.05
N ALA A 67 -0.04 14.34 6.75
CA ALA A 67 -0.48 13.46 5.66
C ALA A 67 0.00 13.89 4.26
N GLY A 68 0.22 15.20 4.04
CA GLY A 68 0.77 15.73 2.80
C GLY A 68 2.29 15.58 2.65
N THR A 69 3.00 15.05 3.65
CA THR A 69 4.45 14.87 3.61
C THR A 69 4.84 13.86 2.52
N PRO A 70 5.75 14.21 1.60
CA PRO A 70 6.24 13.25 0.61
C PRO A 70 6.95 12.06 1.28
N ILE A 71 6.72 10.86 0.76
CA ILE A 71 7.41 9.65 1.22
C ILE A 71 8.94 9.77 1.05
N ALA A 72 9.38 10.42 -0.02
CA ALA A 72 10.81 10.67 -0.24
C ALA A 72 11.44 11.50 0.89
N GLU A 73 10.73 12.52 1.42
CA GLU A 73 11.21 13.33 2.56
C GLU A 73 11.33 12.47 3.82
N LEU A 74 10.35 11.61 4.09
CA LEU A 74 10.39 10.69 5.23
C LEU A 74 11.56 9.72 5.11
N LYS A 75 11.74 9.09 3.94
CA LYS A 75 12.86 8.17 3.68
C LYS A 75 14.22 8.86 3.92
N GLN A 76 14.39 10.11 3.47
CA GLN A 76 15.61 10.87 3.66
C GLN A 76 15.90 11.18 5.14
N VAL A 77 14.88 11.47 5.93
CA VAL A 77 15.06 11.76 7.38
C VAL A 77 15.38 10.49 8.13
N LEU A 78 14.68 9.40 7.85
CA LEU A 78 14.90 8.09 8.47
C LEU A 78 16.28 7.52 8.14
N ASP A 79 16.76 7.69 6.91
CA ASP A 79 18.07 7.20 6.47
C ASP A 79 19.24 7.83 7.25
N LYS A 80 19.12 9.10 7.68
CA LYS A 80 20.12 9.78 8.52
C LYS A 80 20.29 9.13 9.89
N GLU A 81 19.22 8.51 10.41
CA GLU A 81 19.20 7.80 11.69
C GLU A 81 19.33 6.28 11.50
N GLY A 82 19.70 5.82 10.29
CA GLY A 82 19.81 4.40 9.99
C GLY A 82 18.49 3.64 10.13
N GLN A 83 17.36 4.25 9.77
CA GLN A 83 16.01 3.67 9.88
C GLN A 83 15.29 3.64 8.55
N ILE A 84 14.26 2.81 8.45
CA ILE A 84 13.46 2.62 7.22
C ILE A 84 11.96 2.50 7.51
N LEU A 85 11.15 2.76 6.46
CA LEU A 85 9.75 2.36 6.36
C LEU A 85 9.70 0.90 5.85
N ALA A 86 9.61 -0.06 6.77
CA ALA A 86 9.80 -1.48 6.46
C ALA A 86 8.67 -2.12 5.63
N PHE A 87 7.61 -1.41 5.31
CA PHE A 87 6.56 -1.86 4.40
C PHE A 87 6.78 -1.45 2.93
N ASP A 88 7.95 -0.91 2.60
CA ASP A 88 8.37 -0.49 1.25
C ASP A 88 7.26 0.29 0.49
N PRO A 89 6.84 1.49 0.96
CA PRO A 89 5.75 2.23 0.31
C PRO A 89 6.10 2.59 -1.13
N PRO A 90 5.24 2.25 -2.13
CA PRO A 90 5.42 2.67 -3.51
C PRO A 90 5.39 4.20 -3.64
N ASP A 91 6.46 4.79 -4.19
CA ASP A 91 6.64 6.25 -4.23
C ASP A 91 6.16 6.90 -5.55
N HIS A 92 6.12 6.14 -6.65
CA HIS A 92 5.68 6.64 -7.95
C HIS A 92 6.31 8.00 -8.33
N GLY A 93 7.64 8.06 -8.33
CA GLY A 93 8.40 9.22 -8.80
C GLY A 93 8.49 10.39 -7.81
N GLY A 94 8.47 10.13 -6.50
CA GLY A 94 8.74 11.11 -5.44
C GLY A 94 7.54 11.98 -5.05
N SER A 95 6.38 11.78 -5.66
CA SER A 95 5.18 12.59 -5.40
C SER A 95 4.19 11.93 -4.44
N ALA A 96 4.39 10.66 -4.06
CA ALA A 96 3.52 9.96 -3.12
C ALA A 96 3.59 10.62 -1.73
N THR A 97 2.42 10.83 -1.12
CA THR A 97 2.32 11.40 0.23
C THR A 97 2.01 10.33 1.27
N LEU A 98 2.39 10.58 2.52
CA LEU A 98 2.12 9.69 3.64
C LEU A 98 0.64 9.32 3.77
N GLY A 99 -0.25 10.32 3.76
CA GLY A 99 -1.69 10.10 3.82
C GLY A 99 -2.22 9.27 2.66
N GLY A 100 -1.70 9.50 1.44
CA GLY A 100 -2.07 8.73 0.24
C GLY A 100 -1.63 7.26 0.32
N VAL A 101 -0.46 6.98 0.90
CA VAL A 101 0.03 5.60 1.12
C VAL A 101 -0.83 4.88 2.16
N VAL A 102 -1.12 5.53 3.29
CA VAL A 102 -1.97 4.95 4.35
C VAL A 102 -3.40 4.76 3.84
N ALA A 103 -3.98 5.76 3.20
CA ALA A 103 -5.34 5.70 2.68
C ALA A 103 -5.54 4.59 1.64
N THR A 104 -4.56 4.32 0.78
CA THR A 104 -4.63 3.22 -0.21
C THR A 104 -4.23 1.85 0.36
N GLY A 105 -3.55 1.83 1.50
CA GLY A 105 -3.11 0.59 2.16
C GLY A 105 -2.02 -0.16 1.40
N LEU A 106 -1.36 0.50 0.42
CA LEU A 106 -0.35 -0.14 -0.41
C LEU A 106 0.96 -0.34 0.34
N SER A 107 1.54 -1.50 0.15
CA SER A 107 2.86 -1.92 0.63
C SER A 107 3.60 -2.60 -0.49
N GLY A 108 4.91 -2.47 -0.51
CA GLY A 108 5.76 -3.04 -1.55
C GLY A 108 6.23 -4.47 -1.22
N SER A 109 7.33 -4.84 -1.85
CA SER A 109 7.85 -6.20 -1.92
C SER A 109 8.21 -6.81 -0.55
N ARG A 110 8.50 -6.00 0.47
CA ARG A 110 8.82 -6.46 1.84
C ARG A 110 7.60 -6.92 2.65
N ARG A 111 6.39 -6.61 2.20
CA ARG A 111 5.16 -6.85 2.97
C ARG A 111 5.01 -8.27 3.56
N PRO A 112 5.29 -9.37 2.83
CA PRO A 112 5.13 -10.73 3.38
C PRO A 112 6.06 -11.05 4.55
N TYR A 113 7.19 -10.34 4.62
CA TYR A 113 8.27 -10.59 5.56
C TYR A 113 8.35 -9.54 6.66
N GLY A 114 7.98 -8.29 6.35
CA GLY A 114 8.07 -7.15 7.26
C GLY A 114 6.74 -6.68 7.84
N GLY A 115 5.63 -6.96 7.18
CA GLY A 115 4.29 -6.48 7.52
C GLY A 115 3.73 -5.44 6.54
N ALA A 116 2.42 -5.24 6.58
CA ALA A 116 1.71 -4.25 5.78
C ALA A 116 1.75 -2.86 6.44
N VAL A 117 1.48 -1.79 5.68
CA VAL A 117 1.42 -0.42 6.23
C VAL A 117 0.57 -0.32 7.50
N LYS A 118 -0.57 -1.00 7.58
CA LYS A 118 -1.46 -1.02 8.76
C LYS A 118 -0.80 -1.54 10.04
N ASP A 119 0.27 -2.36 9.90
CA ASP A 119 0.99 -2.94 11.03
C ASP A 119 2.03 -1.95 11.60
N PHE A 120 2.29 -0.87 10.88
CA PHE A 120 3.20 0.21 11.26
C PHE A 120 2.48 1.49 11.70
N VAL A 121 1.18 1.65 11.40
CA VAL A 121 0.40 2.81 11.85
C VAL A 121 0.04 2.65 13.32
N LEU A 122 0.54 3.57 14.15
CA LEU A 122 0.32 3.61 15.60
C LEU A 122 -0.85 4.54 15.96
N GLY A 123 -1.01 5.62 15.21
CA GLY A 123 -2.05 6.61 15.43
C GLY A 123 -2.28 7.48 14.20
N VAL A 124 -3.44 8.11 14.15
CA VAL A 124 -3.83 9.05 13.09
C VAL A 124 -4.56 10.24 13.66
N GLY A 125 -4.30 11.42 13.11
CA GLY A 125 -5.17 12.59 13.22
C GLY A 125 -6.07 12.66 12.00
N MET A 126 -7.37 12.82 12.21
CA MET A 126 -8.37 12.84 11.14
C MET A 126 -9.27 14.05 11.24
N ILE A 127 -9.68 14.58 10.09
CA ILE A 127 -10.77 15.54 9.99
C ILE A 127 -12.04 14.76 9.63
N LEU A 128 -13.06 14.85 10.48
CA LEU A 128 -14.35 14.19 10.32
C LEU A 128 -15.32 15.04 9.49
N HIS A 129 -16.48 14.48 9.15
CA HIS A 129 -17.47 15.09 8.26
C HIS A 129 -17.98 16.48 8.67
N ASP A 130 -17.94 16.80 9.96
CA ASP A 130 -18.34 18.08 10.52
C ASP A 130 -17.22 19.13 10.59
N GLY A 131 -16.03 18.77 10.14
CA GLY A 131 -14.81 19.56 10.23
C GLY A 131 -14.06 19.39 11.56
N ALA A 132 -14.54 18.55 12.48
CA ALA A 132 -13.83 18.28 13.73
C ALA A 132 -12.54 17.51 13.49
N TYR A 133 -11.46 17.94 14.14
CA TYR A 133 -10.21 17.18 14.18
C TYR A 133 -10.23 16.23 15.37
N CYS A 134 -9.97 14.95 15.13
CA CYS A 134 -9.92 13.90 16.13
C CYS A 134 -8.66 13.06 16.00
N GLU A 135 -8.06 12.69 17.12
CA GLU A 135 -6.92 11.77 17.17
C GLU A 135 -7.37 10.38 17.61
N PHE A 136 -6.84 9.35 16.93
CA PHE A 136 -7.08 7.94 17.20
C PHE A 136 -5.76 7.19 17.32
N GLY A 137 -5.63 6.32 18.33
CA GLY A 137 -4.36 5.68 18.66
C GLY A 137 -3.41 6.64 19.36
N GLY A 138 -2.11 6.52 19.12
CA GLY A 138 -1.11 7.36 19.77
C GLY A 138 0.27 7.21 19.13
N GLN A 139 1.31 7.51 19.92
CA GLN A 139 2.72 7.33 19.54
C GLN A 139 3.36 6.12 20.24
N VAL A 140 2.56 5.35 20.99
CA VAL A 140 3.05 4.19 21.75
C VAL A 140 2.69 2.88 21.06
N MET A 141 3.56 1.89 21.16
CA MET A 141 3.39 0.58 20.49
C MET A 141 2.19 -0.24 21.00
N LYS A 142 1.62 0.12 22.15
CA LYS A 142 0.50 -0.60 22.75
C LYS A 142 -0.72 0.31 22.91
N ASN A 143 -1.68 0.17 21.99
CA ASN A 143 -3.01 0.71 22.20
C ASN A 143 -3.73 -0.18 23.23
N VAL A 144 -4.10 0.38 24.39
CA VAL A 144 -4.70 -0.38 25.50
C VAL A 144 -6.19 -0.09 25.71
N ALA A 145 -6.75 0.87 24.99
CA ALA A 145 -8.15 1.26 25.11
C ALA A 145 -8.71 1.83 23.81
N GLY A 146 -9.96 1.53 23.50
CA GLY A 146 -10.70 2.04 22.35
C GLY A 146 -10.63 1.17 21.10
N TYR A 147 -11.37 1.57 20.09
CA TYR A 147 -11.38 0.91 18.78
C TYR A 147 -10.11 1.28 17.99
N ASP A 148 -9.59 0.32 17.23
CA ASP A 148 -8.40 0.51 16.40
C ASP A 148 -8.75 1.22 15.09
N VAL A 149 -9.13 2.49 15.20
CA VAL A 149 -9.46 3.35 14.07
C VAL A 149 -8.21 3.59 13.20
N SER A 150 -7.02 3.63 13.82
CA SER A 150 -5.75 3.84 13.11
C SER A 150 -5.52 2.79 12.04
N ARG A 151 -5.83 1.52 12.32
CA ARG A 151 -5.75 0.43 11.33
C ARG A 151 -6.95 0.39 10.41
N LEU A 152 -8.14 0.77 10.89
CA LEU A 152 -9.37 0.80 10.09
C LEU A 152 -9.23 1.73 8.87
N VAL A 153 -8.57 2.88 9.04
CA VAL A 153 -8.41 3.86 7.95
C VAL A 153 -7.35 3.49 6.93
N CYS A 154 -6.50 2.50 7.24
CA CYS A 154 -5.55 1.96 6.27
C CYS A 154 -6.30 1.20 5.18
N GLY A 155 -6.21 1.66 3.93
CA GLY A 155 -6.95 1.09 2.80
C GLY A 155 -8.40 1.56 2.69
N SER A 156 -8.80 2.58 3.45
CA SER A 156 -10.14 3.18 3.36
C SER A 156 -10.35 4.09 2.15
N PHE A 157 -9.33 4.39 1.38
CA PHE A 157 -9.36 5.32 0.24
C PHE A 157 -9.88 6.73 0.61
N GLY A 158 -9.72 7.13 1.89
CA GLY A 158 -10.23 8.39 2.38
C GLY A 158 -11.76 8.48 2.45
N THR A 159 -12.48 7.35 2.37
CA THR A 159 -13.95 7.34 2.43
C THR A 159 -14.51 7.57 3.84
N LEU A 160 -13.67 7.52 4.88
CA LEU A 160 -14.07 7.69 6.27
C LEU A 160 -13.71 9.06 6.85
N GLY A 161 -12.88 9.84 6.16
CA GLY A 161 -12.39 11.14 6.61
C GLY A 161 -11.07 11.50 5.97
N ILE A 162 -10.59 12.71 6.24
CA ILE A 162 -9.29 13.19 5.77
C ILE A 162 -8.23 12.84 6.82
N LEU A 163 -7.20 12.11 6.42
CA LEU A 163 -6.00 11.96 7.23
C LEU A 163 -5.26 13.29 7.27
N ALA A 164 -5.06 13.84 8.46
CA ALA A 164 -4.30 15.05 8.69
C ALA A 164 -2.86 14.74 9.06
N ASP A 165 -2.63 13.82 9.97
CA ASP A 165 -1.31 13.32 10.33
C ASP A 165 -1.32 11.84 10.68
N VAL A 166 -0.13 11.22 10.67
CA VAL A 166 0.04 9.79 10.94
C VAL A 166 1.29 9.59 11.80
N SER A 167 1.15 8.78 12.84
CA SER A 167 2.24 8.25 13.64
C SER A 167 2.59 6.85 13.15
N LEU A 168 3.86 6.65 12.77
CA LEU A 168 4.37 5.40 12.24
C LEU A 168 5.44 4.82 13.15
N LYS A 169 5.39 3.49 13.33
CA LYS A 169 6.55 2.71 13.73
C LYS A 169 7.53 2.61 12.55
N VAL A 170 8.80 2.79 12.82
CA VAL A 170 9.90 2.58 11.87
C VAL A 170 10.79 1.44 12.35
N LEU A 171 11.65 0.91 11.50
CA LEU A 171 12.58 -0.15 11.87
C LEU A 171 14.03 0.28 11.57
N PRO A 172 15.02 -0.28 12.28
CA PRO A 172 16.41 -0.12 11.91
C PRO A 172 16.67 -0.59 10.49
N LYS A 173 17.51 0.14 9.76
CA LYS A 173 17.99 -0.25 8.44
C LYS A 173 18.85 -1.53 8.58
N PRO A 174 18.67 -2.55 7.73
CA PRO A 174 19.53 -3.72 7.75
C PRO A 174 20.99 -3.34 7.43
N GLU A 175 21.94 -4.04 8.05
CA GLU A 175 23.39 -3.83 7.79
C GLU A 175 23.75 -4.12 6.34
N THR A 176 23.12 -5.13 5.76
CA THR A 176 23.39 -5.60 4.38
C THR A 176 22.09 -5.98 3.71
N GLU A 177 21.96 -5.58 2.46
CA GLU A 177 20.89 -5.99 1.57
C GLU A 177 21.45 -6.29 0.19
N ILE A 178 21.12 -7.46 -0.37
CA ILE A 178 21.53 -7.89 -1.70
C ILE A 178 20.33 -8.48 -2.44
N THR A 179 20.36 -8.39 -3.77
CA THR A 179 19.36 -9.00 -4.65
C THR A 179 20.04 -10.04 -5.51
N LEU A 180 19.51 -11.28 -5.49
CA LEU A 180 20.00 -12.40 -6.29
C LEU A 180 18.97 -12.76 -7.34
N VAL A 181 19.45 -13.14 -8.54
CA VAL A 181 18.64 -13.61 -9.65
C VAL A 181 19.03 -15.05 -10.01
N PHE A 182 18.02 -15.84 -10.39
CA PHE A 182 18.14 -17.23 -10.80
C PHE A 182 17.27 -17.46 -12.03
N GLU A 183 17.87 -17.96 -13.12
CA GLU A 183 17.14 -18.44 -14.29
C GLU A 183 16.65 -19.85 -13.99
N VAL A 184 15.36 -19.98 -13.69
CA VAL A 184 14.75 -21.24 -13.23
C VAL A 184 13.31 -21.33 -13.69
N SER A 185 12.81 -22.56 -13.85
CA SER A 185 11.39 -22.81 -14.08
C SER A 185 10.53 -22.40 -12.88
N LEU A 186 9.23 -22.17 -13.09
CA LEU A 186 8.27 -21.90 -12.01
C LEU A 186 8.29 -22.98 -10.92
N ALA A 187 8.38 -24.26 -11.31
CA ALA A 187 8.42 -25.37 -10.37
C ALA A 187 9.66 -25.32 -9.46
N GLU A 188 10.82 -24.98 -10.04
CA GLU A 188 12.06 -24.80 -9.28
C GLU A 188 12.01 -23.57 -8.39
N ALA A 189 11.46 -22.44 -8.88
CA ALA A 189 11.26 -21.23 -8.11
C ALA A 189 10.35 -21.47 -6.88
N LYS A 190 9.22 -22.17 -7.06
CA LYS A 190 8.33 -22.57 -5.95
C LYS A 190 9.10 -23.40 -4.92
N LYS A 191 9.86 -24.41 -5.34
CA LYS A 191 10.66 -25.27 -4.46
C LYS A 191 11.75 -24.48 -3.71
N GLN A 192 12.44 -23.56 -4.37
CA GLN A 192 13.44 -22.70 -3.74
C GLN A 192 12.83 -21.80 -2.66
N LEU A 193 11.74 -21.10 -2.97
CA LEU A 193 11.07 -20.23 -1.99
C LEU A 193 10.50 -21.02 -0.81
N GLU A 194 9.91 -22.18 -1.05
CA GLU A 194 9.43 -23.05 0.02
C GLU A 194 10.59 -23.49 0.96
N ALA A 195 11.74 -23.85 0.41
CA ALA A 195 12.91 -24.19 1.20
C ALA A 195 13.42 -23.02 2.04
N LEU A 196 13.43 -21.80 1.47
CA LEU A 196 13.85 -20.58 2.16
C LEU A 196 12.87 -20.15 3.27
N THR A 197 11.58 -20.32 3.06
CA THR A 197 10.56 -19.97 4.07
C THR A 197 10.49 -20.94 5.25
N ARG A 198 10.91 -22.20 5.05
CA ARG A 198 10.99 -23.21 6.12
C ARG A 198 12.23 -23.06 7.02
N GLN A 199 13.18 -22.24 6.65
CA GLN A 199 14.43 -22.02 7.39
C GLN A 199 14.46 -20.60 7.96
N VAL A 200 15.31 -20.38 8.97
CA VAL A 200 15.66 -19.02 9.40
C VAL A 200 16.52 -18.39 8.30
N SER A 201 15.90 -17.62 7.47
CA SER A 201 16.51 -17.00 6.29
C SER A 201 16.33 -15.47 6.33
N PRO A 202 17.33 -14.67 5.89
CA PRO A 202 17.19 -13.22 5.77
C PRO A 202 16.37 -12.80 4.53
N LEU A 203 15.47 -13.67 4.04
CA LEU A 203 14.59 -13.38 2.90
C LEU A 203 13.67 -12.20 3.23
N SER A 204 13.64 -11.20 2.36
CA SER A 204 12.87 -9.97 2.57
C SER A 204 12.03 -9.53 1.37
N ALA A 205 12.22 -10.13 0.20
CA ALA A 205 11.37 -9.98 -0.97
C ALA A 205 11.60 -11.14 -1.96
N SER A 206 10.60 -11.42 -2.79
CA SER A 206 10.69 -12.39 -3.87
C SER A 206 9.77 -11.98 -5.03
N CYS A 207 10.24 -12.21 -6.26
CA CYS A 207 9.50 -11.97 -7.49
C CYS A 207 9.90 -12.98 -8.56
N PHE A 208 8.92 -13.58 -9.22
CA PHE A 208 9.11 -14.43 -10.39
C PHE A 208 8.50 -13.74 -11.60
N VAL A 209 9.28 -13.57 -12.63
CA VAL A 209 8.89 -12.95 -13.91
C VAL A 209 9.80 -13.45 -15.03
N ASP A 210 9.23 -13.79 -16.18
CA ASP A 210 9.95 -14.23 -17.40
C ASP A 210 10.98 -15.34 -17.13
N GLY A 211 10.58 -16.43 -16.44
CA GLY A 211 11.46 -17.55 -16.14
C GLY A 211 12.60 -17.22 -15.16
N SER A 212 12.52 -16.11 -14.47
CA SER A 212 13.57 -15.61 -13.59
C SER A 212 13.02 -15.35 -12.18
N LEU A 213 13.61 -16.03 -11.18
CA LEU A 213 13.34 -15.78 -9.77
C LEU A 213 14.32 -14.75 -9.22
N LYS A 214 13.81 -13.68 -8.66
CA LYS A 214 14.58 -12.67 -7.96
C LYS A 214 14.23 -12.72 -6.48
N ILE A 215 15.24 -12.71 -5.61
CA ILE A 215 15.08 -12.68 -4.16
C ILE A 215 15.93 -11.58 -3.56
N ARG A 216 15.42 -10.96 -2.51
CA ARG A 216 16.17 -10.01 -1.69
C ARG A 216 16.49 -10.63 -0.35
N LEU A 217 17.76 -10.64 0.00
CA LEU A 217 18.25 -11.00 1.32
C LEU A 217 18.61 -9.72 2.07
N SER A 218 18.12 -9.56 3.31
CA SER A 218 18.24 -8.33 4.08
C SER A 218 18.40 -8.62 5.56
N GLY A 219 19.48 -8.14 6.19
CA GLY A 219 19.74 -8.43 7.61
C GLY A 219 21.19 -8.13 8.02
N GLY A 220 21.68 -8.86 9.02
CA GLY A 220 23.08 -8.79 9.44
C GLY A 220 24.03 -9.35 8.38
N GLN A 221 25.19 -8.75 8.22
CA GLN A 221 26.18 -9.09 7.18
C GLN A 221 26.51 -10.59 7.11
N VAL A 222 26.76 -11.22 8.27
CA VAL A 222 27.12 -12.65 8.31
C VAL A 222 26.00 -13.53 7.79
N SER A 223 24.75 -13.27 8.19
CA SER A 223 23.58 -14.02 7.76
C SER A 223 23.34 -13.92 6.25
N VAL A 224 23.43 -12.70 5.72
CA VAL A 224 23.23 -12.44 4.28
C VAL A 224 24.31 -13.11 3.44
N GLN A 225 25.60 -12.99 3.83
CA GLN A 225 26.72 -13.60 3.10
C GLN A 225 26.70 -15.14 3.16
N SER A 226 26.33 -15.69 4.32
CA SER A 226 26.17 -17.15 4.45
C SER A 226 25.05 -17.66 3.53
N SER A 227 23.89 -17.00 3.51
CA SER A 227 22.78 -17.35 2.63
C SER A 227 23.16 -17.23 1.15
N LYS A 228 23.84 -16.14 0.75
CA LYS A 228 24.37 -15.96 -0.61
C LYS A 228 25.28 -17.12 -1.02
N SER A 229 26.21 -17.52 -0.13
CA SER A 229 27.17 -18.59 -0.42
C SER A 229 26.51 -19.95 -0.64
N VAL A 230 25.39 -20.21 0.07
CA VAL A 230 24.62 -21.45 -0.07
C VAL A 230 23.74 -21.45 -1.32
N LEU A 231 23.08 -20.32 -1.59
CA LEU A 231 22.10 -20.20 -2.68
C LEU A 231 22.78 -20.04 -4.05
N GLY A 232 23.94 -19.39 -4.11
CA GLY A 232 24.52 -18.93 -5.36
C GLY A 232 23.68 -17.80 -5.98
N GLY A 233 23.55 -17.86 -7.31
CA GLY A 233 22.83 -16.84 -8.08
C GLY A 233 23.71 -15.64 -8.44
N GLU A 234 23.25 -14.84 -9.38
CA GLU A 234 23.89 -13.61 -9.80
C GLU A 234 23.36 -12.42 -8.99
N GLU A 235 24.25 -11.51 -8.59
CA GLU A 235 23.83 -10.31 -7.85
C GLU A 235 23.45 -9.20 -8.82
N ILE A 236 22.28 -8.61 -8.62
CA ILE A 236 21.76 -7.48 -9.42
C ILE A 236 21.51 -6.25 -8.53
N SER A 237 21.22 -5.10 -9.17
CA SER A 237 20.91 -3.86 -8.45
C SER A 237 19.68 -4.01 -7.54
N SER A 238 19.77 -3.51 -6.31
CA SER A 238 18.65 -3.41 -5.36
C SER A 238 17.55 -2.45 -5.83
N ASP A 239 17.81 -1.59 -6.81
CA ASP A 239 16.81 -0.69 -7.41
C ASP A 239 15.66 -1.45 -8.06
N TYR A 240 15.88 -2.74 -8.42
CA TYR A 240 14.86 -3.63 -8.96
C TYR A 240 13.56 -3.60 -8.15
N TRP A 241 13.64 -3.60 -6.82
CA TRP A 241 12.45 -3.64 -5.96
C TRP A 241 11.64 -2.35 -5.99
N ASN A 242 12.30 -1.20 -6.06
CA ASN A 242 11.60 0.07 -6.24
C ASN A 242 10.93 0.15 -7.62
N LEU A 243 11.57 -0.36 -8.66
CA LEU A 243 11.00 -0.42 -10.00
C LEU A 243 9.82 -1.39 -10.07
N LEU A 244 9.90 -2.56 -9.41
CA LEU A 244 8.79 -3.50 -9.28
C LEU A 244 7.60 -2.86 -8.55
N ASP A 245 7.83 -2.29 -7.37
CA ASP A 245 6.79 -1.70 -6.52
C ASP A 245 6.09 -0.51 -7.18
N THR A 246 6.77 0.18 -8.12
CA THR A 246 6.21 1.29 -8.89
C THR A 246 5.71 0.89 -10.28
N HIS A 247 5.71 -0.41 -10.61
CA HIS A 247 5.34 -0.95 -11.92
C HIS A 247 6.16 -0.33 -13.08
N SER A 248 7.44 -0.10 -12.84
CA SER A 248 8.40 0.48 -13.78
C SER A 248 9.33 -0.56 -14.42
N ILE A 249 8.94 -1.83 -14.42
CA ILE A 249 9.62 -2.94 -15.12
C ILE A 249 8.68 -3.53 -16.16
N GLU A 250 9.25 -4.27 -17.14
CA GLU A 250 8.45 -5.18 -17.97
C GLU A 250 7.85 -6.30 -17.08
N PRO A 251 6.62 -6.76 -17.33
CA PRO A 251 5.71 -6.35 -18.40
C PRO A 251 4.73 -5.23 -18.06
N PHE A 252 4.90 -4.50 -16.95
CA PHE A 252 4.01 -3.40 -16.57
C PHE A 252 4.14 -2.17 -17.48
N LEU A 253 5.31 -1.97 -18.11
CA LEU A 253 5.56 -0.79 -18.95
C LEU A 253 4.62 -0.76 -20.15
N GLY A 254 3.96 0.40 -20.33
CA GLY A 254 3.02 0.57 -21.44
C GLY A 254 1.69 -0.18 -21.28
N SER A 255 1.46 -0.89 -20.17
CA SER A 255 0.20 -1.58 -19.94
C SER A 255 -0.96 -0.60 -19.71
N ASP A 256 -2.10 -0.85 -20.36
CA ASP A 256 -3.32 -0.07 -20.16
C ASP A 256 -4.14 -0.59 -18.98
N GLU A 257 -4.17 -1.90 -18.81
CA GLU A 257 -4.97 -2.54 -17.77
C GLU A 257 -4.13 -3.55 -16.98
N VAL A 258 -4.22 -3.48 -15.64
CA VAL A 258 -3.47 -4.35 -14.72
C VAL A 258 -4.43 -4.89 -13.66
N TRP A 259 -4.44 -6.20 -13.52
CA TRP A 259 -5.19 -6.89 -12.49
C TRP A 259 -4.28 -7.59 -11.50
N ARG A 260 -4.66 -7.53 -10.23
CA ARG A 260 -3.95 -8.17 -9.14
C ARG A 260 -4.82 -9.23 -8.49
N LEU A 261 -4.35 -10.47 -8.44
CA LEU A 261 -4.86 -11.51 -7.57
C LEU A 261 -4.07 -11.51 -6.25
N SER A 262 -4.77 -11.38 -5.13
CA SER A 262 -4.20 -11.62 -3.80
C SER A 262 -4.74 -12.95 -3.30
N THR A 263 -3.84 -13.91 -3.05
CA THR A 263 -4.20 -15.30 -2.73
C THR A 263 -3.20 -15.91 -1.74
N PHE A 264 -3.22 -17.21 -1.57
CA PHE A 264 -2.23 -17.97 -0.81
C PHE A 264 -1.06 -18.39 -1.69
N SER A 265 0.14 -18.50 -1.10
CA SER A 265 1.34 -18.93 -1.83
C SER A 265 1.19 -20.29 -2.50
N GLU A 266 0.45 -21.20 -1.85
CA GLU A 266 0.23 -22.58 -2.28
C GLU A 266 -0.91 -22.73 -3.31
N GLU A 267 -1.67 -21.66 -3.59
CA GLU A 267 -2.75 -21.73 -4.59
C GLU A 267 -2.16 -22.14 -5.97
N PRO A 268 -2.64 -23.22 -6.60
CA PRO A 268 -2.12 -23.69 -7.88
C PRO A 268 -2.30 -22.67 -8.99
N PHE A 269 -1.36 -22.65 -9.95
CA PHE A 269 -1.43 -21.91 -11.20
C PHE A 269 -0.41 -22.43 -12.21
N ASP A 270 -0.64 -22.20 -13.50
CA ASP A 270 0.21 -22.60 -14.59
C ASP A 270 1.28 -21.54 -14.94
N ASP A 271 2.37 -21.93 -15.61
CA ASP A 271 3.53 -21.08 -15.90
C ASP A 271 3.17 -19.79 -16.65
N ASP A 272 2.25 -19.88 -17.61
CA ASP A 272 1.89 -18.75 -18.49
C ASP A 272 0.65 -17.97 -18.01
N GLU A 273 0.11 -18.31 -16.83
CA GLU A 273 -1.13 -17.71 -16.35
C GLU A 273 -0.93 -16.27 -15.89
N PHE A 274 0.21 -15.97 -15.24
CA PHE A 274 0.48 -14.66 -14.68
C PHE A 274 1.79 -14.08 -15.20
N ALA A 275 1.77 -12.80 -15.55
CA ALA A 275 2.94 -12.08 -16.07
C ALA A 275 4.00 -11.84 -14.99
N VAL A 276 3.60 -11.58 -13.76
CA VAL A 276 4.45 -11.36 -12.59
C VAL A 276 3.85 -12.04 -11.37
N CYS A 277 4.67 -12.70 -10.56
CA CYS A 277 4.30 -13.27 -9.29
C CYS A 277 5.27 -12.80 -8.21
N ASP A 278 4.78 -12.09 -7.21
CA ASP A 278 5.58 -11.63 -6.08
C ASP A 278 4.99 -12.10 -4.73
N TRP A 279 5.54 -11.61 -3.61
CA TRP A 279 5.12 -11.98 -2.26
C TRP A 279 5.09 -13.50 -2.03
N ALA A 280 6.13 -14.21 -2.46
CA ALA A 280 6.20 -15.68 -2.44
C ALA A 280 4.97 -16.33 -3.13
N PHE A 281 4.60 -15.82 -4.30
CA PHE A 281 3.45 -16.24 -5.12
C PHE A 281 2.06 -15.89 -4.55
N ALA A 282 1.97 -15.20 -3.43
CA ALA A 282 0.68 -14.78 -2.85
C ALA A 282 0.09 -13.54 -3.54
N GLN A 283 0.87 -12.84 -4.35
CA GLN A 283 0.42 -11.73 -5.20
C GLN A 283 0.79 -12.03 -6.65
N ARG A 284 -0.20 -11.96 -7.53
CA ARG A 284 -0.05 -12.33 -8.94
C ARG A 284 -0.70 -11.29 -9.82
N TRP A 285 -0.10 -11.04 -10.99
CA TRP A 285 -0.47 -9.95 -11.85
C TRP A 285 -0.80 -10.42 -13.26
N LEU A 286 -1.99 -10.03 -13.76
CA LEU A 286 -2.38 -10.13 -15.15
C LEU A 286 -2.28 -8.77 -15.83
N ILE A 287 -1.74 -8.78 -17.04
CA ILE A 287 -1.53 -7.58 -17.84
C ILE A 287 -2.42 -7.66 -19.09
N ASN A 288 -3.22 -6.62 -19.31
CA ASN A 288 -4.13 -6.50 -20.45
C ASN A 288 -4.95 -7.77 -20.73
N PRO A 289 -5.67 -8.35 -19.75
CA PRO A 289 -6.47 -9.55 -19.98
C PRO A 289 -7.60 -9.28 -21.00
N ALA A 290 -7.91 -10.29 -21.82
CA ALA A 290 -8.94 -10.18 -22.85
C ALA A 290 -10.37 -10.07 -22.28
N SER A 291 -10.59 -10.52 -21.04
CA SER A 291 -11.89 -10.51 -20.34
C SER A 291 -11.69 -10.30 -18.85
N ASN A 292 -12.79 -10.11 -18.13
CA ASN A 292 -12.75 -9.94 -16.67
C ASN A 292 -12.22 -11.22 -16.00
N PRO A 293 -11.05 -11.16 -15.31
CA PRO A 293 -10.41 -12.34 -14.70
C PRO A 293 -11.23 -12.96 -13.56
N ARG A 294 -12.21 -12.24 -12.99
CA ARG A 294 -13.10 -12.76 -11.96
C ARG A 294 -14.09 -13.79 -12.52
N GLU A 295 -14.43 -13.67 -13.81
CA GLU A 295 -15.41 -14.55 -14.45
C GLU A 295 -14.81 -15.95 -14.62
N GLY A 296 -15.42 -16.92 -13.95
CA GLY A 296 -14.96 -18.31 -13.99
C GLY A 296 -13.80 -18.66 -13.09
N TYR A 297 -13.19 -17.71 -12.37
CA TYR A 297 -12.15 -18.03 -11.39
C TYR A 297 -12.72 -18.84 -10.23
N GLN A 298 -12.12 -20.00 -9.95
CA GLN A 298 -12.56 -20.95 -8.92
C GLN A 298 -11.54 -21.07 -7.78
N GLY A 299 -10.38 -20.42 -7.90
CA GLY A 299 -9.33 -20.45 -6.90
C GLY A 299 -9.62 -19.57 -5.68
N ALA A 300 -8.82 -19.73 -4.65
CA ALA A 300 -8.88 -18.88 -3.45
C ALA A 300 -8.26 -17.50 -3.72
N GLY A 301 -8.78 -16.49 -3.03
CA GLY A 301 -8.24 -15.12 -3.11
C GLY A 301 -9.27 -14.11 -3.57
N HIS A 302 -8.79 -12.92 -3.89
CA HIS A 302 -9.63 -11.84 -4.42
C HIS A 302 -8.89 -11.01 -5.47
N TRP A 303 -9.65 -10.58 -6.46
CA TRP A 303 -9.16 -9.79 -7.56
C TRP A 303 -9.32 -8.29 -7.32
N THR A 304 -8.30 -7.54 -7.68
CA THR A 304 -8.36 -6.08 -7.76
C THR A 304 -8.02 -5.65 -9.18
N ARG A 305 -8.88 -4.85 -9.81
CA ARG A 305 -8.52 -4.09 -11.00
C ARG A 305 -7.61 -2.96 -10.56
N PHE A 306 -6.30 -3.20 -10.60
CA PHE A 306 -5.29 -2.32 -10.01
C PHE A 306 -5.12 -1.04 -10.83
N LYS A 307 -5.11 -1.20 -12.17
CA LYS A 307 -5.11 -0.09 -13.13
C LYS A 307 -6.17 -0.37 -14.18
N GLY A 308 -7.12 0.51 -14.35
CA GLY A 308 -8.14 0.39 -15.39
C GLY A 308 -7.69 1.05 -16.68
N GLY A 309 -7.86 0.37 -17.83
CA GLY A 309 -7.62 0.87 -19.16
C GLY A 309 -8.86 1.55 -19.78
N ASN A 310 -8.69 2.06 -21.00
CA ASN A 310 -9.78 2.64 -21.80
C ASN A 310 -10.73 1.57 -22.39
N HIS A 311 -10.34 0.31 -22.38
CA HIS A 311 -11.19 -0.82 -22.79
C HIS A 311 -11.97 -1.29 -21.56
N SER A 312 -13.13 -0.70 -21.40
CA SER A 312 -13.96 -0.83 -20.22
C SER A 312 -14.52 -2.25 -20.06
N ILE A 313 -13.80 -3.06 -19.33
CA ILE A 313 -14.47 -4.06 -18.52
C ILE A 313 -15.31 -3.24 -17.51
N ASP A 314 -16.60 -3.12 -17.71
CA ASP A 314 -17.50 -2.36 -16.80
C ASP A 314 -17.66 -3.15 -15.50
N CYS A 315 -16.72 -2.99 -14.61
CA CYS A 315 -16.74 -3.62 -13.29
C CYS A 315 -16.12 -2.70 -12.25
N GLU A 316 -16.44 -2.96 -10.99
CA GLU A 316 -15.79 -2.29 -9.86
C GLU A 316 -14.30 -2.66 -9.76
N ALA A 317 -13.50 -1.73 -9.22
CA ALA A 317 -12.07 -1.96 -9.02
C ALA A 317 -11.80 -3.12 -8.04
N PHE A 318 -12.58 -3.23 -6.99
CA PHE A 318 -12.43 -4.28 -5.97
C PHE A 318 -13.43 -5.41 -6.15
N GLU A 319 -13.12 -6.57 -5.59
CA GLU A 319 -14.02 -7.71 -5.51
C GLU A 319 -15.32 -7.29 -4.81
N PRO A 320 -16.52 -7.65 -5.36
CA PRO A 320 -17.77 -7.35 -4.70
C PRO A 320 -17.85 -7.97 -3.29
N LEU A 321 -18.27 -7.17 -2.33
CA LEU A 321 -18.46 -7.63 -0.96
C LEU A 321 -19.69 -8.56 -0.84
N SER A 322 -19.62 -9.52 0.07
CA SER A 322 -20.81 -10.22 0.50
C SER A 322 -21.83 -9.25 1.13
N SER A 323 -23.10 -9.64 1.18
CA SER A 323 -24.16 -8.81 1.77
C SER A 323 -23.88 -8.42 3.22
N VAL A 324 -23.25 -9.30 3.99
CA VAL A 324 -22.86 -9.06 5.39
C VAL A 324 -21.74 -8.04 5.47
N GLU A 325 -20.69 -8.21 4.68
CA GLU A 325 -19.55 -7.27 4.64
C GLU A 325 -20.00 -5.89 4.17
N LEU A 326 -20.82 -5.82 3.11
CA LEU A 326 -21.36 -4.55 2.61
C LEU A 326 -22.20 -3.84 3.69
N ALA A 327 -23.02 -4.58 4.44
CA ALA A 327 -23.80 -4.02 5.54
C ALA A 327 -22.90 -3.45 6.66
N LEU A 328 -21.80 -4.14 6.97
CA LEU A 328 -20.80 -3.65 7.95
C LEU A 328 -20.10 -2.38 7.44
N HIS A 329 -19.66 -2.36 6.19
CA HIS A 329 -19.05 -1.19 5.56
C HIS A 329 -19.99 0.01 5.57
N LYS A 330 -21.28 -0.16 5.18
CA LYS A 330 -22.29 0.90 5.23
C LYS A 330 -22.53 1.44 6.65
N ARG A 331 -22.49 0.57 7.67
CA ARG A 331 -22.61 1.00 9.07
C ARG A 331 -21.40 1.82 9.51
N ILE A 332 -20.19 1.40 9.20
CA ILE A 332 -18.96 2.16 9.50
C ILE A 332 -18.98 3.50 8.77
N LYS A 333 -19.26 3.50 7.46
CA LYS A 333 -19.38 4.72 6.65
C LYS A 333 -20.38 5.70 7.28
N LYS A 334 -21.55 5.22 7.68
CA LYS A 334 -22.58 6.06 8.30
C LYS A 334 -22.14 6.71 9.62
N VAL A 335 -21.24 6.08 10.39
CA VAL A 335 -20.71 6.64 11.63
C VAL A 335 -19.70 7.75 11.35
N PHE A 336 -18.78 7.54 10.42
CA PHE A 336 -17.71 8.49 10.11
C PHE A 336 -18.13 9.57 9.13
N ASP A 337 -19.00 9.23 8.18
CA ASP A 337 -19.42 10.11 7.10
C ASP A 337 -20.90 9.89 6.74
N PRO A 338 -21.84 10.32 7.61
CA PRO A 338 -23.27 10.09 7.47
C PRO A 338 -23.87 10.71 6.21
N ASN A 339 -23.23 11.73 5.65
CA ASN A 339 -23.70 12.50 4.50
C ASN A 339 -23.04 12.09 3.16
N GLY A 340 -22.15 11.09 3.17
CA GLY A 340 -21.43 10.64 1.96
C GLY A 340 -20.52 11.72 1.35
N LEU A 341 -19.91 12.53 2.21
CA LEU A 341 -19.07 13.67 1.82
C LEU A 341 -17.74 13.22 1.18
N PHE A 342 -17.06 12.24 1.81
CA PHE A 342 -15.68 11.88 1.51
C PHE A 342 -15.56 10.77 0.47
N ASN A 343 -14.89 11.07 -0.64
CA ASN A 343 -14.52 10.11 -1.68
C ASN A 343 -15.64 9.10 -1.99
N PRO A 344 -16.90 9.54 -2.23
CA PRO A 344 -17.99 8.63 -2.47
C PRO A 344 -17.68 7.72 -3.66
N GLN A 345 -18.12 6.47 -3.58
CA GLN A 345 -17.96 5.43 -4.60
C GLN A 345 -16.52 4.99 -4.91
N ARG A 346 -15.47 5.61 -4.31
CA ARG A 346 -14.07 5.28 -4.59
C ARG A 346 -13.70 3.84 -4.23
N LEU A 347 -14.29 3.29 -3.17
CA LEU A 347 -14.02 1.92 -2.72
C LEU A 347 -15.02 0.94 -3.30
N TYR A 348 -16.30 1.21 -3.14
CA TYR A 348 -17.42 0.47 -3.73
C TYR A 348 -18.50 1.45 -4.18
N ARG A 349 -19.18 1.17 -5.28
CA ARG A 349 -20.22 2.06 -5.86
C ARG A 349 -21.37 2.35 -4.87
N ASP A 350 -21.59 1.46 -3.93
CA ASP A 350 -22.65 1.54 -2.93
C ASP A 350 -22.24 2.29 -1.63
N LEU A 351 -20.99 2.83 -1.58
CA LEU A 351 -20.42 3.51 -0.38
C LEU A 351 -20.09 4.98 -0.60
#